data_b4dbb3ddc7bc2aa3b15f71ca81620527
#
_entry.id   b4dbb3ddc7bc2aa3b15f71ca81620527
#
_cell.length_a   1.000
_cell.length_b   1.000
_cell.length_c   1.000
_cell.angle_alpha   90.00
_cell.angle_beta   90.00
_cell.angle_gamma   90.00
#
_symmetry.space_group_name_H-M   'P 1'
#
loop_
_entity.id
_entity.type
_entity.pdbx_description
1 polymer ?
#
loop_
_entity_poly.entity_id
_entity_poly.type
_entity_poly.pdbx_seq_one_letter_code
_entity_poly.pdbx_strand_id
1 'polypeptide(L)'
;MDRESVLEVRHLNSYYTQGNGILGRRGPRRQVLRDVSFTLYQGEILGLVGESGCGKTTLSRAIVGMLPDYEGEIIHHSQRPQMVFQDPFSSLNPARTIGWTLAEPLRAAGVRDKSERRRRVAELLEQVGLEAACAGRRPWELSGGQ
;
A
#
# COMPACT_ATOMS: atom_id res chain seq x y z
N MET A 1 3.81 31.26 -2.56
CA MET A 1 3.90 30.08 -3.40
C MET A 1 2.79 29.15 -2.95
N ASP A 2 1.79 28.97 -3.78
CA ASP A 2 0.73 28.00 -3.49
C ASP A 2 1.33 26.60 -3.53
N ARG A 3 1.25 25.89 -2.40
CA ARG A 3 1.69 24.48 -2.33
C ARG A 3 0.64 23.64 -3.02
N GLU A 4 1.04 22.84 -4.00
CA GLU A 4 0.16 21.91 -4.69
C GLU A 4 -0.20 20.75 -3.74
N SER A 5 -1.50 20.57 -3.46
CA SER A 5 -1.99 19.45 -2.67
C SER A 5 -1.96 18.16 -3.51
N VAL A 6 -1.47 17.07 -2.93
CA VAL A 6 -1.45 15.73 -3.56
C VAL A 6 -2.50 14.80 -2.97
N LEU A 7 -2.91 15.04 -1.73
CA LEU A 7 -3.92 14.28 -1.02
C LEU A 7 -4.69 15.17 -0.06
N GLU A 8 -6.01 15.09 -0.09
CA GLU A 8 -6.87 15.68 0.93
C GLU A 8 -7.74 14.60 1.55
N VAL A 9 -7.79 14.60 2.88
CA VAL A 9 -8.69 13.76 3.68
C VAL A 9 -9.61 14.70 4.44
N ARG A 10 -10.92 14.52 4.31
CA ARG A 10 -11.94 15.39 4.91
C ARG A 10 -12.95 14.57 5.69
N HIS A 11 -13.08 14.87 6.98
CA HIS A 11 -14.08 14.29 7.88
C HIS A 11 -14.15 12.76 7.83
N LEU A 12 -12.99 12.09 7.72
CA LEU A 12 -12.92 10.64 7.56
C LEU A 12 -13.31 9.92 8.85
N ASN A 13 -14.36 9.11 8.76
CA ASN A 13 -14.84 8.22 9.81
C ASN A 13 -14.82 6.79 9.31
N SER A 14 -14.41 5.84 10.13
CA SER A 14 -14.39 4.42 9.76
C SER A 14 -14.87 3.56 10.91
N TYR A 15 -15.56 2.47 10.56
CA TYR A 15 -16.20 1.55 11.50
C TYR A 15 -15.83 0.11 11.15
N TYR A 16 -15.51 -0.68 12.16
CA TYR A 16 -15.40 -2.12 12.03
C TYR A 16 -16.67 -2.79 12.58
N THR A 17 -17.22 -3.72 11.83
CA THR A 17 -18.30 -4.58 12.30
C THR A 17 -17.69 -5.81 12.94
N GLN A 18 -17.90 -6.05 14.23
CA GLN A 18 -17.49 -7.27 14.91
C GLN A 18 -18.42 -8.43 14.52
N GLY A 19 -17.85 -9.39 13.76
CA GLY A 19 -18.46 -10.68 13.46
C GLY A 19 -19.66 -10.65 12.50
N ASN A 20 -19.71 -11.64 11.61
CA ASN A 20 -20.97 -12.02 10.95
C ASN A 20 -21.83 -12.75 11.99
N GLY A 21 -22.82 -12.07 12.54
CA GLY A 21 -23.82 -12.74 13.40
C GLY A 21 -24.44 -13.91 12.66
N ILE A 22 -24.55 -15.05 13.34
CA ILE A 22 -25.39 -16.16 12.91
C ILE A 22 -26.80 -15.56 12.65
N LEU A 23 -27.34 -15.68 11.45
CA LEU A 23 -28.60 -15.09 10.98
C LEU A 23 -28.52 -13.66 10.34
N GLY A 24 -27.41 -13.23 9.75
CA GLY A 24 -27.36 -12.02 8.93
C GLY A 24 -27.51 -10.69 9.70
N ARG A 25 -27.52 -10.70 11.04
CA ARG A 25 -27.49 -9.49 11.85
C ARG A 25 -26.07 -8.95 11.92
N ARG A 26 -25.85 -7.73 11.42
CA ARG A 26 -24.57 -7.01 11.58
C ARG A 26 -24.32 -6.82 13.07
N GLY A 27 -23.15 -7.29 13.55
CA GLY A 27 -22.68 -7.08 14.92
C GLY A 27 -22.49 -5.59 15.24
N PRO A 28 -22.20 -5.24 16.51
CA PRO A 28 -21.98 -3.84 16.91
C PRO A 28 -20.85 -3.21 16.09
N ARG A 29 -21.08 -2.02 15.55
CA ARG A 29 -20.09 -1.22 14.85
C ARG A 29 -19.18 -0.53 15.86
N ARG A 30 -17.87 -0.75 15.77
CA ARG A 30 -16.86 -0.03 16.55
C ARG A 30 -16.21 1.02 15.67
N GLN A 31 -16.32 2.29 16.05
CA GLN A 31 -15.64 3.38 15.36
C GLN A 31 -14.13 3.33 15.63
N VAL A 32 -13.33 3.42 14.58
CA VAL A 32 -11.87 3.38 14.62
C VAL A 32 -11.25 4.71 14.18
N LEU A 33 -11.79 5.32 13.14
CA LEU A 33 -11.42 6.68 12.74
C LEU A 33 -12.55 7.63 13.11
N ARG A 34 -12.19 8.79 13.66
CA ARG A 34 -13.15 9.80 14.11
C ARG A 34 -12.75 11.15 13.55
N ASP A 35 -13.50 11.63 12.58
CA ASP A 35 -13.39 12.99 12.01
C ASP A 35 -11.95 13.39 11.64
N VAL A 36 -11.24 12.49 10.94
CA VAL A 36 -9.85 12.74 10.56
C VAL A 36 -9.82 13.61 9.31
N SER A 37 -9.14 14.77 9.42
CA SER A 37 -8.98 15.70 8.30
C SER A 37 -7.55 16.21 8.24
N PHE A 38 -6.93 16.19 7.05
CA PHE A 38 -5.61 16.75 6.78
C PHE A 38 -5.39 16.89 5.28
N THR A 39 -4.39 17.69 4.92
CA THR A 39 -3.91 17.86 3.55
C THR A 39 -2.43 17.54 3.49
N LEU A 40 -2.00 16.79 2.47
CA LEU A 40 -0.60 16.50 2.17
C LEU A 40 -0.23 17.23 0.88
N TYR A 41 0.91 17.91 0.90
CA TYR A 41 1.41 18.68 -0.22
C TYR A 41 2.58 17.97 -0.93
N GLN A 42 2.83 18.35 -2.18
CA GLN A 42 3.93 17.78 -2.95
C GLN A 42 5.28 17.98 -2.25
N GLY A 43 6.05 16.88 -2.14
CA GLY A 43 7.36 16.86 -1.48
C GLY A 43 7.29 16.86 0.06
N GLU A 44 6.10 16.80 0.66
CA GLU A 44 5.92 16.78 2.11
C GLU A 44 5.98 15.35 2.66
N ILE A 45 6.52 15.21 3.87
CA ILE A 45 6.50 13.97 4.67
C ILE A 45 5.61 14.21 5.88
N LEU A 46 4.50 13.49 5.97
CA LEU A 46 3.59 13.52 7.11
C LEU A 46 3.81 12.31 8.02
N GLY A 47 4.26 12.55 9.25
CA GLY A 47 4.42 11.51 10.26
C GLY A 47 3.09 11.20 10.96
N LEU A 48 2.67 9.92 10.94
CA LEU A 48 1.49 9.44 11.66
C LEU A 48 1.91 8.66 12.90
N VAL A 49 1.75 9.27 14.08
CA VAL A 49 2.15 8.69 15.36
C VAL A 49 0.94 8.44 16.26
N GLY A 50 1.08 7.49 17.19
CA GLY A 50 0.02 7.14 18.15
C GLY A 50 0.21 5.71 18.66
N GLU A 51 -0.56 5.35 19.69
CA GLU A 51 -0.53 4.04 20.34
C GLU A 51 -0.94 2.90 19.38
N SER A 52 -0.62 1.66 19.77
CA SER A 52 -1.08 0.48 19.04
C SER A 52 -2.61 0.41 19.05
N GLY A 53 -3.22 0.18 17.88
CA GLY A 53 -4.67 0.07 17.75
C GLY A 53 -5.42 1.40 17.62
N CYS A 54 -4.76 2.56 17.61
CA CYS A 54 -5.41 3.87 17.45
C CYS A 54 -5.93 4.18 16.03
N GLY A 55 -5.76 3.28 15.07
CA GLY A 55 -6.32 3.44 13.72
C GLY A 55 -5.32 3.84 12.61
N LYS A 56 -4.00 3.94 12.88
CA LYS A 56 -2.99 4.30 11.87
C LYS A 56 -3.07 3.44 10.61
N THR A 57 -3.07 2.13 10.79
CA THR A 57 -3.17 1.17 9.66
C THR A 57 -4.52 1.28 8.93
N THR A 58 -5.60 1.57 9.66
CA THR A 58 -6.93 1.76 9.09
C THR A 58 -6.95 3.00 8.19
N LEU A 59 -6.35 4.12 8.66
CA LEU A 59 -6.22 5.34 7.88
C LEU A 59 -5.40 5.11 6.62
N SER A 60 -4.23 4.47 6.74
CA SER A 60 -3.38 4.17 5.58
C SER A 60 -4.10 3.29 4.56
N ARG A 61 -4.85 2.26 5.00
CA ARG A 61 -5.66 1.41 4.12
C ARG A 61 -6.79 2.16 3.44
N ALA A 62 -7.44 3.09 4.14
CA ALA A 62 -8.48 3.95 3.55
C ALA A 62 -7.88 4.80 2.42
N ILE A 63 -6.74 5.45 2.67
CA ILE A 63 -6.06 6.31 1.69
C ILE A 63 -5.69 5.54 0.42
N VAL A 64 -5.20 4.31 0.52
CA VAL A 64 -4.84 3.51 -0.67
C VAL A 64 -6.03 2.75 -1.29
N GLY A 65 -7.25 2.98 -0.79
CA GLY A 65 -8.46 2.36 -1.34
C GLY A 65 -8.67 0.89 -0.96
N MET A 66 -7.99 0.41 0.10
CA MET A 66 -8.14 -0.96 0.61
C MET A 66 -9.22 -1.10 1.70
N LEU A 67 -9.86 -0.02 2.08
CA LEU A 67 -10.95 0.00 3.06
C LEU A 67 -12.24 0.40 2.34
N PRO A 68 -13.25 -0.50 2.21
CA PRO A 68 -14.47 -0.21 1.47
C PRO A 68 -15.47 0.66 2.23
N ASP A 69 -15.48 0.57 3.58
CA ASP A 69 -16.48 1.22 4.43
C ASP A 69 -15.85 2.38 5.23
N TYR A 70 -16.04 3.59 4.74
CA TYR A 70 -15.74 4.83 5.46
C TYR A 70 -16.74 5.93 5.06
N GLU A 71 -16.90 6.92 5.93
CA GLU A 71 -17.64 8.15 5.69
C GLU A 71 -16.64 9.30 5.57
N GLY A 72 -16.97 10.34 4.81
CA GLY A 72 -16.07 11.46 4.50
C GLY A 72 -15.47 11.33 3.10
N GLU A 73 -14.44 12.11 2.82
CA GLU A 73 -13.85 12.21 1.49
C GLU A 73 -12.34 11.97 1.51
N ILE A 74 -11.85 11.26 0.50
CA ILE A 74 -10.42 11.10 0.20
C ILE A 74 -10.21 11.51 -1.25
N ILE A 75 -9.51 12.61 -1.46
CA ILE A 75 -9.30 13.23 -2.77
C ILE A 75 -7.82 13.08 -3.13
N HIS A 76 -7.53 12.38 -4.21
CA HIS A 76 -6.20 12.25 -4.79
C HIS A 76 -6.06 13.22 -5.96
N HIS A 77 -5.14 14.18 -5.85
CA HIS A 77 -4.81 15.14 -6.92
C HIS A 77 -3.67 14.66 -7.80
N SER A 78 -2.99 13.59 -7.40
CA SER A 78 -1.88 12.96 -8.13
C SER A 78 -2.20 11.49 -8.44
N GLN A 79 -1.18 10.73 -8.87
CA GLN A 79 -1.30 9.28 -9.05
C GLN A 79 -1.70 8.59 -7.73
N ARG A 80 -2.40 7.46 -7.84
CA ARG A 80 -2.81 6.67 -6.67
C ARG A 80 -1.59 6.30 -5.83
N PRO A 81 -1.65 6.53 -4.49
CA PRO A 81 -0.54 6.20 -3.60
C PRO A 81 -0.27 4.70 -3.58
N GLN A 82 0.96 4.34 -3.31
CA GLN A 82 1.38 2.97 -3.07
C GLN A 82 1.61 2.74 -1.58
N MET A 83 1.45 1.51 -1.13
CA MET A 83 1.66 1.14 0.27
C MET A 83 2.81 0.15 0.41
N VAL A 84 3.76 0.47 1.28
CA VAL A 84 4.78 -0.48 1.73
C VAL A 84 4.31 -1.08 3.05
N PHE A 85 4.18 -2.41 3.09
CA PHE A 85 3.69 -3.11 4.29
C PHE A 85 4.82 -3.33 5.30
N GLN A 86 4.44 -3.38 6.58
CA GLN A 86 5.38 -3.61 7.69
C GLN A 86 6.04 -4.99 7.61
N ASP A 87 5.33 -5.99 7.13
CA ASP A 87 5.86 -7.32 6.86
C ASP A 87 6.01 -7.51 5.33
N PRO A 88 7.25 -7.37 4.81
CA PRO A 88 7.50 -7.51 3.38
C PRO A 88 7.30 -8.95 2.88
N PHE A 89 7.51 -9.96 3.73
CA PHE A 89 7.38 -11.36 3.33
C PHE A 89 5.93 -11.75 3.05
N SER A 90 4.97 -11.23 3.82
CA SER A 90 3.55 -11.50 3.62
C SER A 90 3.00 -10.89 2.33
N SER A 91 3.67 -9.88 1.77
CA SER A 91 3.25 -9.21 0.52
C SER A 91 3.80 -9.89 -0.74
N LEU A 92 4.74 -10.83 -0.59
CA LEU A 92 5.36 -11.56 -1.71
C LEU A 92 4.85 -13.00 -1.80
N ASN A 93 4.60 -13.49 -3.03
CA ASN A 93 4.25 -14.88 -3.22
C ASN A 93 5.49 -15.79 -3.02
N PRO A 94 5.52 -16.64 -1.97
CA PRO A 94 6.68 -17.45 -1.67
C PRO A 94 7.03 -18.48 -2.76
N ALA A 95 6.08 -18.88 -3.59
CA ALA A 95 6.29 -19.83 -4.67
C ALA A 95 6.98 -19.21 -5.90
N ARG A 96 7.14 -17.89 -5.94
CA ARG A 96 7.68 -17.15 -7.09
C ARG A 96 9.02 -16.52 -6.77
N THR A 97 9.84 -16.32 -7.82
CA THR A 97 11.08 -15.54 -7.69
C THR A 97 10.79 -14.04 -7.64
N ILE A 98 11.72 -13.27 -7.11
CA ILE A 98 11.64 -11.80 -7.09
C ILE A 98 11.48 -11.25 -8.52
N GLY A 99 12.28 -11.75 -9.47
CA GLY A 99 12.18 -11.33 -10.86
C GLY A 99 10.82 -11.66 -11.51
N TRP A 100 10.18 -12.77 -11.12
CA TRP A 100 8.82 -13.08 -11.59
C TRP A 100 7.82 -12.05 -11.06
N THR A 101 7.89 -11.72 -9.76
CA THR A 101 7.00 -10.78 -9.09
C THR A 101 7.15 -9.36 -9.66
N LEU A 102 8.40 -8.90 -9.83
CA LEU A 102 8.67 -7.58 -10.42
C LEU A 102 8.28 -7.48 -11.90
N ALA A 103 8.32 -8.60 -12.63
CA ALA A 103 7.89 -8.64 -14.03
C ALA A 103 6.36 -8.69 -14.20
N GLU A 104 5.59 -8.99 -13.15
CA GLU A 104 4.12 -9.12 -13.25
C GLU A 104 3.41 -7.81 -13.62
N PRO A 105 3.70 -6.67 -12.98
CA PRO A 105 3.14 -5.37 -13.39
C PRO A 105 3.52 -4.99 -14.83
N LEU A 106 4.75 -5.30 -15.25
CA LEU A 106 5.20 -5.05 -16.62
C LEU A 106 4.39 -5.86 -17.65
N ARG A 107 4.07 -7.12 -17.32
CA ARG A 107 3.18 -7.96 -18.14
C ARG A 107 1.77 -7.39 -18.22
N ALA A 108 1.22 -6.95 -17.08
CA ALA A 108 -0.09 -6.32 -17.01
C ALA A 108 -0.14 -5.02 -17.82
N ALA A 109 0.95 -4.26 -17.84
CA ALA A 109 1.12 -3.06 -18.68
C ALA A 109 1.40 -3.36 -20.17
N GLY A 110 1.36 -4.64 -20.59
CA GLY A 110 1.49 -5.03 -22.01
C GLY A 110 2.93 -5.18 -22.52
N VAL A 111 3.95 -5.12 -21.67
CA VAL A 111 5.34 -5.36 -22.07
C VAL A 111 5.54 -6.84 -22.40
N ARG A 112 5.44 -7.21 -23.68
CA ARG A 112 5.50 -8.61 -24.15
C ARG A 112 6.92 -9.15 -24.27
N ASP A 113 7.90 -8.30 -24.59
CA ASP A 113 9.28 -8.74 -24.79
C ASP A 113 9.92 -9.18 -23.47
N LYS A 114 10.49 -10.39 -23.46
CA LYS A 114 11.14 -10.99 -22.30
C LYS A 114 12.46 -10.29 -21.95
N SER A 115 13.22 -9.84 -22.95
CA SER A 115 14.51 -9.17 -22.75
C SER A 115 14.30 -7.81 -22.12
N GLU A 116 13.32 -7.07 -22.59
CA GLU A 116 12.93 -5.78 -22.05
C GLU A 116 12.46 -5.91 -20.60
N ARG A 117 11.61 -6.91 -20.28
CA ARG A 117 11.21 -7.14 -18.89
C ARG A 117 12.39 -7.47 -17.97
N ARG A 118 13.34 -8.31 -18.44
CA ARG A 118 14.54 -8.62 -17.65
C ARG A 118 15.40 -7.38 -17.39
N ARG A 119 15.58 -6.54 -18.38
CA ARG A 119 16.31 -5.28 -18.27
C ARG A 119 15.66 -4.37 -17.23
N ARG A 120 14.36 -4.14 -17.34
CA ARG A 120 13.61 -3.29 -16.37
C ARG A 120 13.62 -3.85 -14.96
N VAL A 121 13.51 -5.18 -14.80
CA VAL A 121 13.62 -5.82 -13.48
C VAL A 121 15.00 -5.61 -12.87
N ALA A 122 16.08 -5.71 -13.65
CA ALA A 122 17.43 -5.44 -13.17
C ALA A 122 17.58 -3.97 -12.74
N GLU A 123 17.09 -3.04 -13.54
CA GLU A 123 17.10 -1.60 -13.22
C GLU A 123 16.31 -1.28 -11.93
N LEU A 124 15.14 -1.90 -11.71
CA LEU A 124 14.37 -1.74 -10.48
C LEU A 124 15.12 -2.25 -9.25
N LEU A 125 15.82 -3.38 -9.36
CA LEU A 125 16.63 -3.91 -8.27
C LEU A 125 17.79 -2.98 -7.93
N GLU A 126 18.49 -2.48 -8.93
CA GLU A 126 19.59 -1.52 -8.76
C GLU A 126 19.12 -0.20 -8.12
N GLN A 127 17.94 0.30 -8.48
CA GLN A 127 17.34 1.51 -7.89
C GLN A 127 17.13 1.40 -6.38
N VAL A 128 16.89 0.18 -5.87
CA VAL A 128 16.73 -0.07 -4.44
C VAL A 128 18.00 -0.65 -3.78
N GLY A 129 19.14 -0.61 -4.48
CA GLY A 129 20.42 -1.04 -3.95
C GLY A 129 20.61 -2.56 -3.91
N LEU A 130 19.85 -3.33 -4.71
CA LEU A 130 19.98 -4.78 -4.82
C LEU A 130 20.68 -5.16 -6.12
N GLU A 131 21.48 -6.24 -6.06
CA GLU A 131 22.11 -6.80 -7.26
C GLU A 131 21.07 -7.44 -8.20
N ALA A 132 21.27 -7.34 -9.50
CA ALA A 132 20.40 -7.96 -10.51
C ALA A 132 20.26 -9.49 -10.32
N ALA A 133 21.26 -10.16 -9.73
CA ALA A 133 21.21 -11.58 -9.37
C ALA A 133 20.09 -11.93 -8.38
N CYS A 134 19.61 -10.97 -7.58
CA CYS A 134 18.48 -11.15 -6.69
C CYS A 134 17.19 -11.49 -7.43
N ALA A 135 17.08 -11.19 -8.71
CA ALA A 135 15.93 -11.57 -9.55
C ALA A 135 15.66 -13.09 -9.56
N GLY A 136 16.71 -13.91 -9.47
CA GLY A 136 16.59 -15.36 -9.42
C GLY A 136 16.18 -15.94 -8.08
N ARG A 137 16.31 -15.16 -7.00
CA ARG A 137 16.02 -15.61 -5.64
C ARG A 137 14.53 -15.62 -5.34
N ARG A 138 14.15 -16.44 -4.37
CA ARG A 138 12.82 -16.44 -3.77
C ARG A 138 12.79 -15.53 -2.54
N PRO A 139 11.62 -15.06 -2.06
CA PRO A 139 11.53 -14.15 -0.93
C PRO A 139 12.30 -14.58 0.31
N TRP A 140 12.25 -15.87 0.68
CA TRP A 140 12.96 -16.39 1.86
C TRP A 140 14.49 -16.49 1.72
N GLU A 141 15.02 -16.30 0.51
CA GLU A 141 16.47 -16.26 0.26
C GLU A 141 17.04 -14.84 0.39
N LEU A 142 16.18 -13.88 0.72
CA LEU A 142 16.56 -12.50 1.01
C LEU A 142 16.46 -12.21 2.50
N SER A 143 17.28 -11.28 2.99
CA SER A 143 17.14 -10.77 4.36
C SER A 143 15.92 -9.86 4.48
N GLY A 144 15.44 -9.61 5.70
CA GLY A 144 14.30 -8.72 5.94
C GLY A 144 14.51 -7.30 5.41
N GLY A 145 15.73 -6.79 5.42
CA GLY A 145 16.07 -5.47 4.86
C GLY A 145 16.19 -5.46 3.33
N GLN A 146 16.43 -6.62 2.73
CA GLN A 146 16.45 -6.78 1.27
C GLN A 146 15.03 -6.98 0.72
#